data_eb6708a12bc54c4d7163abcd137c5bce
#
_entry.id   eb6708a12bc54c4d7163abcd137c5bce
#
_cell.length_a   1.000
_cell.length_b   1.000
_cell.length_c   1.000
_cell.angle_alpha   90.00
_cell.angle_beta   90.00
_cell.angle_gamma   90.00
#
_symmetry.space_group_name_H-M   'P 1'
#
loop_
_entity.id
_entity.type
_entity.pdbx_description
1 polymer ?
#
loop_
_entity_poly.entity_id
_entity_poly.type
_entity_poly.pdbx_seq_one_letter_code
_entity_poly.pdbx_strand_id
1 'polypeptide(L)'
;YGEGRFGWGATYNQPYEGLSSGEQLVRQAYYGRKWIRENLPGCDDRVANNMDVPGRTWQMPQILAKSGIPNLFVSRMGEGLYDWYSPDGSKVLTFTPGNYGWASLVWKFFDKDGVTAFHKLHHRSQIWSDYFKEHGIPPHYAILMSCDATKPVDYQKVIDEWNLIASESDIPLPRLECSTAEEYFEEVRGADTRFERIEGERPDLWLYIHGPAHYEATTYKRQAGVLLPAAESFSTFSAL
;
A
#
# COMPACT_ATOMS: atom_id res chain seq x y z
N TYR A 1 10.72 -15.95 0.89
CA TYR A 1 9.64 -15.57 1.78
C TYR A 1 9.73 -16.29 3.14
N GLY A 2 10.22 -17.53 3.15
CA GLY A 2 10.37 -18.30 4.39
C GLY A 2 11.31 -17.71 5.45
N GLU A 3 12.13 -16.73 5.11
CA GLU A 3 12.99 -15.97 6.02
C GLU A 3 12.37 -14.63 6.47
N GLY A 4 11.11 -14.36 6.13
CA GLY A 4 10.44 -13.10 6.46
C GLY A 4 10.90 -11.87 5.66
N ARG A 5 11.84 -12.00 4.72
CA ARG A 5 12.43 -10.89 3.96
C ARG A 5 11.65 -10.52 2.68
N PHE A 6 10.48 -11.07 2.51
CA PHE A 6 9.68 -10.85 1.32
C PHE A 6 8.19 -10.95 1.67
N GLY A 7 7.45 -9.87 1.44
CA GLY A 7 6.01 -9.80 1.56
C GLY A 7 5.32 -9.88 0.19
N TRP A 8 4.08 -10.32 0.17
CA TRP A 8 3.26 -10.37 -1.03
C TRP A 8 1.94 -9.65 -0.84
N GLY A 9 1.59 -8.74 -1.75
CA GLY A 9 0.31 -8.03 -1.66
C GLY A 9 -0.88 -8.98 -1.67
N ALA A 10 -1.76 -8.86 -0.69
CA ALA A 10 -2.87 -9.78 -0.43
C ALA A 10 -3.96 -9.80 -1.51
N THR A 11 -4.04 -8.76 -2.37
CA THR A 11 -5.00 -8.70 -3.47
C THR A 11 -4.41 -9.32 -4.74
N TYR A 12 -5.28 -9.86 -5.60
CA TYR A 12 -4.87 -10.54 -6.85
C TYR A 12 -4.12 -9.60 -7.81
N ASN A 13 -4.57 -8.36 -7.91
CA ASN A 13 -3.88 -7.28 -8.64
C ASN A 13 -4.20 -5.92 -8.01
N GLN A 14 -3.79 -4.84 -8.65
CA GLN A 14 -4.12 -3.46 -8.27
C GLN A 14 -5.32 -2.98 -9.11
N PRO A 15 -6.58 -3.14 -8.62
CA PRO A 15 -7.75 -2.85 -9.41
C PRO A 15 -8.02 -1.35 -9.55
N TYR A 16 -8.60 -0.97 -10.68
CA TYR A 16 -9.37 0.26 -10.78
C TYR A 16 -10.67 0.09 -9.99
N GLU A 17 -10.70 0.56 -8.77
CA GLU A 17 -11.82 0.32 -7.86
C GLU A 17 -13.12 0.94 -8.40
N GLY A 18 -13.08 2.18 -8.90
CA GLY A 18 -14.24 2.86 -9.48
C GLY A 18 -14.79 2.23 -10.77
N LEU A 19 -14.02 1.36 -11.43
CA LEU A 19 -14.43 0.64 -12.64
C LEU A 19 -14.81 -0.81 -12.39
N SER A 20 -14.73 -1.27 -11.15
CA SER A 20 -14.97 -2.65 -10.77
C SER A 20 -16.30 -2.78 -10.02
N SER A 21 -17.02 -3.89 -10.20
CA SER A 21 -18.18 -4.21 -9.38
C SER A 21 -17.74 -4.62 -7.97
N GLY A 22 -18.66 -4.55 -7.00
CA GLY A 22 -18.38 -4.99 -5.63
C GLY A 22 -17.89 -6.44 -5.56
N GLU A 23 -18.51 -7.33 -6.34
CA GLU A 23 -18.10 -8.73 -6.43
C GLU A 23 -16.68 -8.89 -7.01
N GLN A 24 -16.32 -8.11 -8.03
CA GLN A 24 -14.96 -8.11 -8.56
C GLN A 24 -13.94 -7.66 -7.51
N LEU A 25 -14.27 -6.68 -6.68
CA LEU A 25 -13.40 -6.21 -5.61
C LEU A 25 -13.25 -7.24 -4.48
N VAL A 26 -14.35 -7.88 -4.08
CA VAL A 26 -14.30 -9.00 -3.12
C VAL A 26 -13.40 -10.13 -3.62
N ARG A 27 -13.51 -10.48 -4.89
CA ARG A 27 -12.68 -11.52 -5.52
C ARG A 27 -11.21 -11.16 -5.59
N GLN A 28 -10.84 -9.88 -5.61
CA GLN A 28 -9.43 -9.49 -5.53
C GLN A 28 -8.75 -10.04 -4.25
N ALA A 29 -9.41 -9.88 -3.11
CA ALA A 29 -8.92 -10.41 -1.85
C ALA A 29 -9.02 -11.95 -1.81
N TYR A 30 -10.15 -12.52 -2.23
CA TYR A 30 -10.37 -13.98 -2.22
C TYR A 30 -9.36 -14.73 -3.08
N TYR A 31 -9.19 -14.35 -4.35
CA TYR A 31 -8.26 -15.03 -5.26
C TYR A 31 -6.81 -14.75 -4.90
N GLY A 32 -6.47 -13.54 -4.50
CA GLY A 32 -5.11 -13.19 -4.09
C GLY A 32 -4.64 -14.06 -2.92
N ARG A 33 -5.41 -14.06 -1.84
CA ARG A 33 -5.07 -14.85 -0.64
C ARG A 33 -5.08 -16.37 -0.89
N LYS A 34 -6.04 -16.87 -1.67
CA LYS A 34 -6.06 -18.28 -2.05
C LYS A 34 -4.77 -18.65 -2.77
N TRP A 35 -4.37 -17.87 -3.77
CA TRP A 35 -3.16 -18.12 -4.53
C TRP A 35 -1.90 -18.10 -3.66
N ILE A 36 -1.78 -17.11 -2.75
CA ILE A 36 -0.64 -17.01 -1.81
C ILE A 36 -0.56 -18.27 -0.96
N ARG A 37 -1.65 -18.70 -0.36
CA ARG A 37 -1.68 -19.87 0.54
C ARG A 37 -1.34 -21.17 -0.16
N GLU A 38 -1.73 -21.29 -1.42
CA GLU A 38 -1.47 -22.50 -2.24
C GLU A 38 -0.03 -22.52 -2.77
N ASN A 39 0.57 -21.37 -3.08
CA ASN A 39 1.87 -21.29 -3.76
C ASN A 39 3.02 -20.80 -2.88
N LEU A 40 2.73 -20.03 -1.84
CA LEU A 40 3.70 -19.43 -0.91
C LEU A 40 3.28 -19.71 0.54
N PRO A 41 3.21 -20.98 0.97
CA PRO A 41 2.71 -21.31 2.31
C PRO A 41 3.60 -20.68 3.39
N GLY A 42 2.98 -19.94 4.31
CA GLY A 42 3.65 -19.18 5.37
C GLY A 42 4.07 -17.76 4.99
N CYS A 43 3.81 -17.31 3.74
CA CYS A 43 3.92 -15.90 3.39
C CYS A 43 2.80 -15.11 4.05
N ASP A 44 3.12 -13.93 4.57
CA ASP A 44 2.12 -13.03 5.16
C ASP A 44 1.22 -12.47 4.06
N ASP A 45 -0.08 -12.50 4.28
CA ASP A 45 -1.12 -12.05 3.37
C ASP A 45 -2.02 -10.96 4.01
N ARG A 46 -1.48 -10.19 4.97
CA ARG A 46 -2.22 -9.17 5.73
C ARG A 46 -2.11 -7.75 5.20
N VAL A 47 -1.36 -7.52 4.14
CA VAL A 47 -1.21 -6.20 3.53
C VAL A 47 -1.73 -6.20 2.11
N ALA A 48 -2.74 -5.38 1.82
CA ALA A 48 -3.13 -5.08 0.44
C ALA A 48 -2.22 -3.99 -0.14
N ASN A 49 -1.95 -4.07 -1.43
CA ASN A 49 -1.07 -3.16 -2.12
C ASN A 49 -1.76 -2.61 -3.38
N ASN A 50 -1.95 -1.30 -3.46
CA ASN A 50 -2.52 -0.64 -4.64
C ASN A 50 -1.85 0.73 -4.84
N MET A 51 -0.57 0.71 -5.27
CA MET A 51 0.31 1.87 -5.22
C MET A 51 0.08 2.87 -6.34
N ASP A 52 -0.15 2.42 -7.56
CA ASP A 52 -0.15 3.34 -8.70
C ASP A 52 -1.53 3.58 -9.34
N VAL A 53 -2.53 2.84 -9.01
CA VAL A 53 -3.88 3.02 -9.58
C VAL A 53 -4.67 4.00 -8.72
N PRO A 54 -4.97 5.24 -9.19
CA PRO A 54 -5.78 6.20 -8.44
C PRO A 54 -7.26 5.81 -8.42
N GLY A 55 -8.00 6.51 -7.55
CA GLY A 55 -9.42 6.22 -7.35
C GLY A 55 -9.66 5.09 -6.37
N ARG A 56 -10.28 5.43 -5.23
CA ARG A 56 -10.57 4.49 -4.15
C ARG A 56 -12.04 4.55 -3.80
N THR A 57 -12.67 3.41 -3.77
CA THR A 57 -14.06 3.32 -3.29
C THR A 57 -14.13 3.31 -1.77
N TRP A 58 -15.11 4.00 -1.22
CA TRP A 58 -15.40 4.00 0.22
C TRP A 58 -15.72 2.60 0.78
N GLN A 59 -15.99 1.64 -0.08
CA GLN A 59 -16.27 0.24 0.30
C GLN A 59 -14.99 -0.60 0.48
N MET A 60 -13.85 -0.15 -0.02
CA MET A 60 -12.64 -0.97 -0.01
C MET A 60 -12.15 -1.33 1.39
N PRO A 61 -12.15 -0.42 2.38
CA PRO A 61 -11.80 -0.79 3.76
C PRO A 61 -12.66 -1.92 4.33
N GLN A 62 -13.98 -1.91 4.06
CA GLN A 62 -14.89 -3.00 4.47
C GLN A 62 -14.52 -4.33 3.82
N ILE A 63 -14.27 -4.32 2.51
CA ILE A 63 -13.92 -5.52 1.74
C ILE A 63 -12.63 -6.12 2.30
N LEU A 64 -11.60 -5.31 2.47
CA LEU A 64 -10.31 -5.75 2.99
C LEU A 64 -10.43 -6.27 4.43
N ALA A 65 -11.02 -5.49 5.33
CA ALA A 65 -11.17 -5.87 6.75
C ALA A 65 -11.93 -7.18 6.91
N LYS A 66 -13.06 -7.34 6.20
CA LYS A 66 -13.86 -8.58 6.23
C LYS A 66 -13.20 -9.77 5.53
N SER A 67 -12.25 -9.51 4.68
CA SER A 67 -11.38 -10.53 4.08
C SER A 67 -10.18 -10.88 4.97
N GLY A 68 -10.03 -10.24 6.15
CA GLY A 68 -8.92 -10.46 7.07
C GLY A 68 -7.62 -9.79 6.61
N ILE A 69 -7.71 -8.68 5.86
CA ILE A 69 -6.59 -7.86 5.41
C ILE A 69 -6.68 -6.52 6.14
N PRO A 70 -5.97 -6.36 7.28
CA PRO A 70 -6.12 -5.18 8.13
C PRO A 70 -5.33 -3.96 7.67
N ASN A 71 -4.43 -4.12 6.70
CA ASN A 71 -3.48 -3.09 6.29
C ASN A 71 -3.53 -2.84 4.79
N LEU A 72 -3.28 -1.57 4.41
CA LEU A 72 -3.32 -1.14 3.03
C LEU A 72 -2.17 -0.16 2.72
N PHE A 73 -1.34 -0.51 1.75
CA PHE A 73 -0.39 0.41 1.12
C PHE A 73 -1.03 1.01 -0.13
N VAL A 74 -1.11 2.34 -0.17
CA VAL A 74 -1.61 3.07 -1.35
C VAL A 74 -0.71 4.27 -1.68
N SER A 75 -0.83 4.82 -2.86
CA SER A 75 -0.35 6.16 -3.17
C SER A 75 -1.43 6.99 -3.85
N ARG A 76 -1.08 8.13 -4.40
CA ARG A 76 -2.02 9.07 -5.01
C ARG A 76 -3.01 9.68 -4.00
N MET A 77 -2.60 9.75 -2.74
CA MET A 77 -3.31 10.39 -1.63
C MET A 77 -2.32 11.29 -0.86
N GLY A 78 -2.82 12.09 0.07
CA GLY A 78 -1.96 12.81 1.01
C GLY A 78 -1.04 11.86 1.78
N GLU A 79 0.20 12.27 2.01
CA GLU A 79 1.19 11.50 2.78
C GLU A 79 0.73 11.32 4.23
N GLY A 80 0.86 10.11 4.77
CA GLY A 80 0.51 9.84 6.16
C GLY A 80 0.10 8.40 6.47
N LEU A 81 -0.34 8.23 7.72
CA LEU A 81 -0.91 7.00 8.27
C LEU A 81 -2.33 7.29 8.73
N TYR A 82 -3.29 6.51 8.24
CA TYR A 82 -4.71 6.76 8.43
C TYR A 82 -5.45 5.50 8.85
N ASP A 83 -6.37 5.63 9.79
CA ASP A 83 -7.48 4.69 9.95
C ASP A 83 -8.57 5.06 8.93
N TRP A 84 -8.65 4.31 7.84
CA TRP A 84 -9.66 4.55 6.81
C TRP A 84 -10.90 3.71 7.05
N TYR A 85 -12.02 4.41 7.27
CA TYR A 85 -13.29 3.80 7.63
C TYR A 85 -14.24 3.68 6.44
N SER A 86 -14.94 2.55 6.36
CA SER A 86 -16.11 2.34 5.50
C SER A 86 -17.41 2.72 6.21
N PRO A 87 -18.54 2.85 5.48
CA PRO A 87 -19.84 3.22 6.05
C PRO A 87 -20.36 2.27 7.12
N ASP A 88 -19.95 1.01 7.12
CA ASP A 88 -20.35 0.00 8.11
C ASP A 88 -19.49 0.01 9.39
N GLY A 89 -18.56 0.96 9.49
CA GLY A 89 -17.62 1.06 10.62
C GLY A 89 -16.38 0.17 10.53
N SER A 90 -16.28 -0.69 9.51
CA SER A 90 -15.03 -1.42 9.22
C SER A 90 -13.91 -0.45 8.88
N LYS A 91 -12.67 -0.78 9.27
CA LYS A 91 -11.51 0.04 8.98
C LYS A 91 -10.29 -0.77 8.59
N VAL A 92 -9.37 -0.15 7.89
CA VAL A 92 -8.01 -0.64 7.64
C VAL A 92 -7.00 0.44 7.96
N LEU A 93 -5.83 0.04 8.48
CA LEU A 93 -4.71 0.95 8.64
C LEU A 93 -4.07 1.17 7.26
N THR A 94 -4.05 2.41 6.83
CA THR A 94 -3.59 2.80 5.49
C THR A 94 -2.34 3.66 5.59
N PHE A 95 -1.28 3.25 4.92
CA PHE A 95 -0.10 4.08 4.71
C PHE A 95 -0.06 4.59 3.27
N THR A 96 0.29 5.86 3.13
CA THR A 96 0.55 6.48 1.83
C THR A 96 1.79 7.37 1.88
N PRO A 97 2.76 7.16 0.97
CA PRO A 97 3.92 8.06 0.82
C PRO A 97 3.57 9.32 -0.01
N GLY A 98 2.29 9.58 -0.28
CA GLY A 98 1.86 10.56 -1.27
C GLY A 98 1.98 10.02 -2.68
N ASN A 99 3.18 9.88 -3.19
CA ASN A 99 3.45 9.20 -4.46
C ASN A 99 4.55 8.14 -4.27
N TYR A 100 4.32 6.94 -4.77
CA TYR A 100 5.23 5.81 -4.63
C TYR A 100 6.63 6.03 -5.22
N GLY A 101 6.75 6.91 -6.22
CA GLY A 101 8.01 7.25 -6.86
C GLY A 101 8.77 8.43 -6.23
N TRP A 102 8.24 9.08 -5.21
CA TRP A 102 8.89 10.30 -4.69
C TRP A 102 10.28 10.04 -4.13
N ALA A 103 10.47 8.97 -3.37
CA ALA A 103 11.77 8.68 -2.76
C ALA A 103 12.85 8.40 -3.82
N SER A 104 12.50 7.68 -4.88
CA SER A 104 13.44 7.31 -5.94
C SER A 104 13.59 8.38 -7.03
N LEU A 105 12.49 9.02 -7.48
CA LEU A 105 12.51 9.94 -8.62
C LEU A 105 12.74 11.40 -8.23
N VAL A 106 12.02 11.87 -7.20
CA VAL A 106 12.02 13.29 -6.85
C VAL A 106 13.10 13.57 -5.82
N TRP A 107 13.08 12.84 -4.72
CA TRP A 107 14.03 13.07 -3.65
C TRP A 107 15.37 12.40 -3.89
N LYS A 108 15.40 11.27 -4.60
CA LYS A 108 16.62 10.54 -4.95
C LYS A 108 17.52 10.32 -3.73
N PHE A 109 16.92 9.81 -2.64
CA PHE A 109 17.60 9.71 -1.36
C PHE A 109 18.88 8.88 -1.42
N PHE A 110 18.86 7.79 -2.18
CA PHE A 110 19.89 6.75 -2.16
C PHE A 110 20.63 6.61 -3.50
N ASP A 111 20.65 7.66 -4.33
CA ASP A 111 21.22 7.56 -5.69
C ASP A 111 22.74 7.41 -5.72
N LYS A 112 23.45 7.78 -4.65
CA LYS A 112 24.91 7.83 -4.66
C LYS A 112 25.56 7.15 -3.45
N ASP A 113 25.46 7.76 -2.29
CA ASP A 113 26.17 7.38 -1.06
C ASP A 113 25.43 7.87 0.19
N GLY A 114 25.90 7.42 1.36
CA GLY A 114 25.31 7.77 2.64
C GLY A 114 25.34 9.26 2.95
N VAL A 115 26.36 10.00 2.52
CA VAL A 115 26.46 11.46 2.75
C VAL A 115 25.41 12.20 1.94
N THR A 116 25.20 11.80 0.68
CA THR A 116 24.12 12.35 -0.15
C THR A 116 22.74 12.03 0.43
N ALA A 117 22.53 10.81 0.92
CA ALA A 117 21.31 10.40 1.60
C ALA A 117 21.08 11.24 2.87
N PHE A 118 22.14 11.48 3.66
CA PHE A 118 22.07 12.33 4.85
C PHE A 118 21.53 13.73 4.53
N HIS A 119 22.11 14.43 3.58
CA HIS A 119 21.68 15.78 3.24
C HIS A 119 20.25 15.87 2.75
N LYS A 120 19.76 14.82 2.07
CA LYS A 120 18.40 14.79 1.54
C LYS A 120 17.36 14.33 2.56
N LEU A 121 17.70 13.36 3.38
CA LEU A 121 16.76 12.71 4.29
C LEU A 121 16.62 13.44 5.63
N HIS A 122 17.66 14.15 6.09
CA HIS A 122 17.68 14.83 7.38
C HIS A 122 16.48 15.75 7.58
N HIS A 123 16.18 16.62 6.61
CA HIS A 123 15.03 17.52 6.71
C HIS A 123 13.69 16.76 6.76
N ARG A 124 13.55 15.71 5.96
CA ARG A 124 12.33 14.89 5.94
C ARG A 124 12.15 14.13 7.26
N SER A 125 13.21 13.62 7.83
CA SER A 125 13.13 12.89 9.10
C SER A 125 12.63 13.77 10.25
N GLN A 126 12.93 15.05 10.24
CA GLN A 126 12.39 16.01 11.22
C GLN A 126 10.88 16.20 11.06
N ILE A 127 10.40 16.38 9.82
CA ILE A 127 8.97 16.52 9.54
C ILE A 127 8.22 15.26 10.00
N TRP A 128 8.74 14.09 9.70
CA TRP A 128 8.12 12.83 10.14
C TRP A 128 8.17 12.66 11.66
N SER A 129 9.28 13.05 12.30
CA SER A 129 9.40 13.00 13.75
C SER A 129 8.34 13.84 14.45
N ASP A 130 8.04 15.03 13.95
CA ASP A 130 7.03 15.91 14.52
C ASP A 130 5.62 15.33 14.30
N TYR A 131 5.33 14.82 13.11
CA TYR A 131 4.08 14.13 12.82
C TYR A 131 3.86 12.93 13.75
N PHE A 132 4.87 12.08 13.95
CA PHE A 132 4.76 10.91 14.82
C PHE A 132 4.54 11.28 16.29
N LYS A 133 5.23 12.31 16.77
CA LYS A 133 5.02 12.82 18.14
C LYS A 133 3.61 13.35 18.36
N GLU A 134 3.09 14.12 17.40
CA GLU A 134 1.74 14.68 17.46
C GLU A 134 0.68 13.58 17.54
N HIS A 135 0.87 12.46 16.84
CA HIS A 135 -0.09 11.37 16.75
C HIS A 135 0.21 10.18 17.68
N GLY A 136 1.27 10.26 18.49
CA GLY A 136 1.69 9.16 19.36
C GLY A 136 2.07 7.89 18.59
N ILE A 137 2.53 8.02 17.35
CA ILE A 137 2.96 6.91 16.49
C ILE A 137 4.41 6.56 16.81
N PRO A 138 4.77 5.28 16.96
CA PRO A 138 6.17 4.89 17.01
C PRO A 138 6.93 5.41 15.79
N PRO A 139 8.16 5.94 15.95
CA PRO A 139 8.83 6.72 14.91
C PRO A 139 9.43 5.84 13.79
N HIS A 140 8.59 5.05 13.15
CA HIS A 140 8.92 4.22 12.00
C HIS A 140 8.27 4.79 10.73
N TYR A 141 9.05 5.12 9.73
CA TYR A 141 8.56 5.63 8.46
C TYR A 141 9.00 4.75 7.30
N ALA A 142 8.05 4.33 6.46
CA ALA A 142 8.36 3.54 5.28
C ALA A 142 8.82 4.42 4.12
N ILE A 143 9.99 4.14 3.58
CA ILE A 143 10.52 4.75 2.37
C ILE A 143 10.40 3.74 1.24
N LEU A 144 9.54 4.03 0.27
CA LEU A 144 9.33 3.17 -0.89
C LEU A 144 10.35 3.49 -1.97
N MET A 145 11.26 2.56 -2.22
CA MET A 145 12.30 2.68 -3.24
C MET A 145 11.89 1.95 -4.52
N SER A 146 10.77 2.35 -5.11
CA SER A 146 10.25 1.79 -6.35
C SER A 146 9.89 2.89 -7.33
N CYS A 147 10.02 2.59 -8.61
CA CYS A 147 9.53 3.44 -9.69
C CYS A 147 9.35 2.62 -10.97
N ASP A 148 8.52 3.14 -11.88
CA ASP A 148 8.27 2.54 -13.19
C ASP A 148 9.56 2.33 -13.97
N ALA A 149 9.66 1.16 -14.60
CA ALA A 149 10.77 0.81 -15.49
C ALA A 149 12.18 0.90 -14.88
N THR A 150 12.28 0.92 -13.55
CA THR A 150 13.58 0.88 -12.87
C THR A 150 14.02 -0.56 -12.60
N LYS A 151 15.33 -0.79 -12.66
CA LYS A 151 15.90 -2.07 -12.23
C LYS A 151 15.98 -2.12 -10.71
N PRO A 152 15.88 -3.30 -10.10
CA PRO A 152 16.22 -3.47 -8.70
C PRO A 152 17.62 -2.95 -8.41
N VAL A 153 17.77 -2.23 -7.31
CA VAL A 153 19.05 -1.67 -6.84
C VAL A 153 19.32 -2.24 -5.46
N ASP A 154 20.57 -2.62 -5.25
CA ASP A 154 21.05 -2.97 -3.92
C ASP A 154 21.41 -1.68 -3.16
N TYR A 155 20.62 -1.37 -2.15
CA TYR A 155 20.81 -0.20 -1.30
C TYR A 155 21.65 -0.48 -0.05
N GLN A 156 22.12 -1.71 0.18
CA GLN A 156 22.78 -2.09 1.42
C GLN A 156 23.99 -1.20 1.75
N LYS A 157 24.81 -0.90 0.75
CA LYS A 157 25.97 0.00 0.93
C LYS A 157 25.56 1.39 1.45
N VAL A 158 24.52 1.98 0.88
CA VAL A 158 24.05 3.32 1.28
C VAL A 158 23.43 3.29 2.67
N ILE A 159 22.72 2.22 3.00
CA ILE A 159 22.15 1.98 4.33
C ILE A 159 23.27 1.86 5.37
N ASP A 160 24.32 1.09 5.09
CA ASP A 160 25.45 0.91 6.01
C ASP A 160 26.19 2.23 6.23
N GLU A 161 26.49 2.98 5.18
CA GLU A 161 27.13 4.30 5.27
C GLU A 161 26.26 5.30 6.05
N TRP A 162 24.96 5.33 5.80
CA TRP A 162 24.00 6.15 6.56
C TRP A 162 24.01 5.78 8.04
N ASN A 163 23.89 4.51 8.37
CA ASN A 163 23.84 4.04 9.75
C ASN A 163 25.15 4.31 10.51
N LEU A 164 26.29 4.28 9.80
CA LEU A 164 27.57 4.69 10.38
C LEU A 164 27.54 6.20 10.72
N ILE A 165 27.15 7.05 9.78
CA ILE A 165 27.00 8.51 10.02
C ILE A 165 26.05 8.76 11.18
N ALA A 166 24.90 8.08 11.19
CA ALA A 166 23.91 8.24 12.25
C ALA A 166 24.43 7.84 13.63
N SER A 167 25.26 6.81 13.72
CA SER A 167 25.86 6.34 14.98
C SER A 167 26.95 7.26 15.53
N GLU A 168 27.60 8.02 14.66
CA GLU A 168 28.68 8.97 15.00
C GLU A 168 28.19 10.42 15.17
N SER A 169 26.90 10.66 14.87
CA SER A 169 26.31 12.00 14.93
C SER A 169 25.89 12.38 16.35
N ASP A 170 26.17 13.64 16.73
CA ASP A 170 25.66 14.24 17.97
C ASP A 170 24.14 14.56 17.87
N ILE A 171 23.55 14.47 16.69
CA ILE A 171 22.14 14.72 16.44
C ILE A 171 21.43 13.36 16.34
N PRO A 172 20.28 13.16 17.03
CA PRO A 172 19.51 11.94 16.88
C PRO A 172 19.02 11.76 15.43
N LEU A 173 19.50 10.72 14.76
CA LEU A 173 19.14 10.40 13.40
C LEU A 173 18.46 9.01 13.36
N PRO A 174 17.47 8.83 12.46
CA PRO A 174 16.83 7.54 12.32
C PRO A 174 17.83 6.50 11.78
N ARG A 175 17.70 5.28 12.22
CA ARG A 175 18.36 4.13 11.59
C ARG A 175 17.60 3.75 10.32
N LEU A 176 18.31 3.34 9.29
CA LEU A 176 17.75 2.76 8.07
C LEU A 176 17.90 1.25 8.08
N GLU A 177 16.88 0.54 7.63
CA GLU A 177 16.91 -0.90 7.42
C GLU A 177 15.98 -1.31 6.28
N CYS A 178 16.28 -2.44 5.64
CA CYS A 178 15.35 -3.06 4.72
C CYS A 178 14.29 -3.81 5.53
N SER A 179 13.03 -3.58 5.20
CA SER A 179 11.89 -4.19 5.88
C SER A 179 10.80 -4.58 4.88
N THR A 180 9.83 -5.33 5.35
CA THR A 180 8.61 -5.65 4.62
C THR A 180 7.47 -4.71 5.00
N ALA A 181 6.42 -4.70 4.18
CA ALA A 181 5.23 -3.92 4.49
C ALA A 181 4.55 -4.41 5.77
N GLU A 182 4.60 -5.70 6.02
CA GLU A 182 4.02 -6.37 7.19
C GLU A 182 4.72 -5.93 8.47
N GLU A 183 6.05 -5.99 8.51
CA GLU A 183 6.87 -5.52 9.63
C GLU A 183 6.60 -4.04 9.91
N TYR A 184 6.60 -3.22 8.87
CA TYR A 184 6.31 -1.80 9.04
C TYR A 184 4.97 -1.54 9.73
N PHE A 185 3.90 -2.22 9.32
CA PHE A 185 2.59 -2.04 9.95
C PHE A 185 2.52 -2.59 11.38
N GLU A 186 3.35 -3.54 11.74
CA GLU A 186 3.50 -4.00 13.13
C GLU A 186 4.23 -2.96 13.99
N GLU A 187 5.32 -2.41 13.49
CA GLU A 187 6.17 -1.44 14.20
C GLU A 187 5.45 -0.10 14.48
N VAL A 188 4.58 0.36 13.57
CA VAL A 188 3.85 1.63 13.79
C VAL A 188 2.66 1.50 14.75
N ARG A 189 2.33 0.29 15.22
CA ARG A 189 1.25 0.03 16.19
C ARG A 189 1.78 0.04 17.61
N GLY A 190 1.91 1.23 18.22
CA GLY A 190 2.19 1.36 19.65
C GLY A 190 0.91 1.28 20.51
N ALA A 191 1.08 1.15 21.83
CA ALA A 191 -0.02 1.04 22.78
C ALA A 191 -0.94 2.28 22.79
N ASP A 192 -0.37 3.47 22.57
CA ASP A 192 -1.08 4.76 22.62
C ASP A 192 -1.24 5.41 21.25
N THR A 193 -1.00 4.67 20.17
CA THR A 193 -1.06 5.21 18.81
C THR A 193 -2.47 5.63 18.42
N ARG A 194 -2.59 6.83 17.87
CA ARG A 194 -3.84 7.40 17.35
C ARG A 194 -3.64 7.78 15.89
N PHE A 195 -4.15 6.94 15.01
CA PHE A 195 -4.13 7.26 13.58
C PHE A 195 -5.25 8.24 13.24
N GLU A 196 -4.95 9.18 12.35
CA GLU A 196 -5.94 10.10 11.81
C GLU A 196 -7.07 9.31 11.13
N ARG A 197 -8.32 9.65 11.48
CA ARG A 197 -9.49 9.04 10.86
C ARG A 197 -9.77 9.67 9.51
N ILE A 198 -9.90 8.86 8.48
CA ILE A 198 -10.40 9.31 7.18
C ILE A 198 -11.60 8.47 6.74
N GLU A 199 -12.45 9.09 5.93
CA GLU A 199 -13.67 8.49 5.35
C GLU A 199 -13.87 8.94 3.90
N GLY A 200 -14.80 8.29 3.23
CA GLY A 200 -15.21 8.66 1.89
C GLY A 200 -14.32 8.12 0.78
N GLU A 201 -14.72 8.43 -0.43
CA GLU A 201 -14.02 8.06 -1.65
C GLU A 201 -12.79 8.92 -1.89
N ARG A 202 -11.87 8.39 -2.69
CA ARG A 202 -10.74 9.15 -3.23
C ARG A 202 -10.91 9.25 -4.75
N PRO A 203 -10.84 10.46 -5.32
CA PRO A 203 -11.13 10.65 -6.74
C PRO A 203 -10.14 9.89 -7.62
N ASP A 204 -10.64 9.42 -8.76
CA ASP A 204 -9.81 8.91 -9.83
C ASP A 204 -9.20 10.09 -10.60
N LEU A 205 -7.89 10.28 -10.42
CA LEU A 205 -7.14 11.35 -11.09
C LEU A 205 -6.86 11.04 -12.56
N TRP A 206 -7.15 9.81 -13.02
CA TRP A 206 -6.85 9.36 -14.37
C TRP A 206 -8.10 9.28 -15.27
N LEU A 207 -9.20 9.89 -14.88
CA LEU A 207 -10.43 9.91 -15.70
C LEU A 207 -10.16 10.36 -17.15
N TYR A 208 -9.23 11.28 -17.35
CA TYR A 208 -8.86 11.79 -18.65
C TYR A 208 -8.19 10.76 -19.58
N ILE A 209 -7.54 9.73 -19.03
CA ILE A 209 -6.91 8.67 -19.83
C ILE A 209 -7.92 7.60 -20.28
N HIS A 210 -9.10 7.58 -19.67
CA HIS A 210 -10.18 6.66 -20.00
C HIS A 210 -11.11 7.20 -21.09
N GLY A 211 -10.64 8.06 -21.96
CA GLY A 211 -11.41 8.75 -22.98
C GLY A 211 -12.33 7.87 -23.83
N PRO A 212 -12.98 8.41 -24.89
CA PRO A 212 -14.05 7.72 -25.64
C PRO A 212 -13.69 6.34 -26.15
N ALA A 213 -12.42 6.09 -26.47
CA ALA A 213 -11.93 4.79 -26.95
C ALA A 213 -12.08 3.66 -25.94
N HIS A 214 -12.24 3.95 -24.65
CA HIS A 214 -12.41 2.95 -23.58
C HIS A 214 -13.88 2.68 -23.24
N TYR A 215 -14.82 3.37 -23.84
CA TYR A 215 -16.24 3.22 -23.52
C TYR A 215 -16.73 1.78 -23.68
N GLU A 216 -16.45 1.16 -24.82
CA GLU A 216 -16.86 -0.21 -25.09
C GLU A 216 -16.22 -1.20 -24.13
N ALA A 217 -14.90 -1.10 -23.90
CA ALA A 217 -14.18 -1.97 -22.97
C ALA A 217 -14.74 -1.86 -21.54
N THR A 218 -15.02 -0.64 -21.08
CA THR A 218 -15.62 -0.40 -19.76
C THR A 218 -17.04 -0.96 -19.68
N THR A 219 -17.83 -0.82 -20.75
CA THR A 219 -19.19 -1.36 -20.84
C THR A 219 -19.17 -2.87 -20.76
N TYR A 220 -18.34 -3.55 -21.56
CA TYR A 220 -18.21 -5.01 -21.53
C TYR A 220 -17.67 -5.51 -20.18
N LYS A 221 -16.71 -4.81 -19.56
CA LYS A 221 -16.23 -5.14 -18.22
C LYS A 221 -17.36 -5.09 -17.17
N ARG A 222 -18.21 -4.07 -17.22
CA ARG A 222 -19.37 -3.94 -16.30
C ARG A 222 -20.41 -5.05 -16.56
N GLN A 223 -20.69 -5.35 -17.82
CA GLN A 223 -21.59 -6.45 -18.18
C GLN A 223 -21.05 -7.78 -17.68
N ALA A 224 -19.77 -8.07 -17.89
CA ALA A 224 -19.14 -9.29 -17.39
C ALA A 224 -19.21 -9.37 -15.85
N GLY A 225 -19.03 -8.26 -15.16
CA GLY A 225 -19.15 -8.18 -13.70
C GLY A 225 -20.55 -8.52 -13.15
N VAL A 226 -21.60 -8.44 -13.98
CA VAL A 226 -22.97 -8.85 -13.64
C VAL A 226 -23.27 -10.25 -14.14
N LEU A 227 -22.92 -10.55 -15.39
CA LEU A 227 -23.29 -11.82 -16.03
C LEU A 227 -22.54 -13.03 -15.46
N LEU A 228 -21.26 -12.89 -15.10
CA LEU A 228 -20.48 -14.00 -14.56
C LEU A 228 -21.02 -14.49 -13.21
N PRO A 229 -21.27 -13.63 -12.19
CA PRO A 229 -21.90 -14.08 -10.95
C PRO A 229 -23.30 -14.67 -11.15
N ALA A 230 -24.09 -14.12 -12.09
CA ALA A 230 -25.39 -14.68 -12.42
C ALA A 230 -25.26 -16.09 -13.02
N ALA A 231 -24.34 -16.28 -13.97
CA ALA A 231 -24.09 -17.59 -14.56
C ALA A 231 -23.64 -18.63 -13.52
N GLU A 232 -22.76 -18.25 -12.59
CA GLU A 232 -22.34 -19.11 -11.47
C GLU A 232 -23.53 -19.51 -10.59
N SER A 233 -24.40 -18.56 -10.27
CA SER A 233 -25.60 -18.82 -9.47
C SER A 233 -26.54 -19.81 -10.18
N PHE A 234 -26.84 -19.57 -11.46
CA PHE A 234 -27.68 -20.48 -12.25
C PHE A 234 -27.06 -21.86 -12.41
N SER A 235 -25.74 -21.93 -12.63
CA SER A 235 -25.02 -23.22 -12.72
C SER A 235 -25.11 -24.00 -11.41
N THR A 236 -25.00 -23.30 -10.27
CA THR A 236 -25.16 -23.92 -8.94
C THR A 236 -26.57 -24.46 -8.75
N PHE A 237 -27.61 -23.69 -9.07
CA PHE A 237 -29.00 -24.15 -8.97
C PHE A 237 -29.31 -25.34 -9.92
N SER A 238 -28.64 -25.38 -11.07
CA SER A 238 -28.83 -26.49 -12.02
C SER A 238 -28.15 -27.79 -11.59
N ALA A 239 -27.21 -27.70 -10.66
CA ALA A 239 -26.45 -28.85 -10.14
C ALA A 239 -27.09 -29.44 -8.85
N LEU A 240 -28.08 -28.75 -8.26
CA LEU A 240 -28.87 -29.18 -7.11
C LEU A 240 -30.09 -29.97 -7.55
#